data_778659ea2e9327dcc6ec9f46f8c91d62
#
_entry.id   778659ea2e9327dcc6ec9f46f8c91d62
#
_cell.length_a   1.000
_cell.length_b   1.000
_cell.length_c   1.000
_cell.angle_alpha   90.00
_cell.angle_beta   90.00
_cell.angle_gamma   90.00
#
_symmetry.space_group_name_H-M   'P 1'
#
loop_
_entity.id
_entity.type
_entity.pdbx_description
1 polymer ?
#
loop_
_entity_poly.entity_id
_entity_poly.type
_entity_poly.pdbx_seq_one_letter_code
_entity_poly.pdbx_strand_id
1 'polypeptide(L)'
;MPIEELTDLYNGNAAKAEKLVNLCKAMLIYGGTAQKQFKYRTDDRADKGLAYTLEDVGALGTTTFPEGFAEACGIEFWKSSLMLESETSYRMYFSVTDQTKLDNLTVKLGNETLSYTKSGNYIYYSISNIPAKMILSDYTLTFGDQTVTANAGEYIAKALDIGSDDLKETAKALYWYSTAAIEYFAS
;
A
#
# COMPACT_ATOMS: atom_id res chain seq x y z
N MET A 1 14.21 -19.88 14.49
CA MET A 1 13.72 -21.24 14.15
C MET A 1 14.37 -21.63 12.83
N PRO A 2 15.12 -22.74 12.77
CA PRO A 2 15.73 -23.24 11.53
C PRO A 2 14.63 -23.63 10.51
N ILE A 3 14.99 -23.62 9.21
CA ILE A 3 14.06 -24.00 8.13
C ILE A 3 13.60 -25.45 8.29
N GLU A 4 14.44 -26.31 8.81
CA GLU A 4 14.14 -27.72 9.08
C GLU A 4 12.98 -27.88 10.06
N GLU A 5 12.97 -27.15 11.17
CA GLU A 5 11.86 -27.16 12.14
C GLU A 5 10.55 -26.63 11.54
N LEU A 6 10.61 -25.63 10.64
CA LEU A 6 9.45 -25.15 9.91
C LEU A 6 8.93 -26.17 8.91
N THR A 7 9.82 -26.91 8.27
CA THR A 7 9.45 -27.98 7.32
C THR A 7 8.61 -29.06 8.01
N ASP A 8 8.96 -29.43 9.24
CA ASP A 8 8.19 -30.39 10.03
C ASP A 8 6.79 -29.86 10.38
N LEU A 9 6.67 -28.58 10.74
CA LEU A 9 5.38 -27.93 11.00
C LEU A 9 4.46 -27.90 9.75
N TYR A 10 5.03 -27.91 8.55
CA TYR A 10 4.28 -27.93 7.29
C TYR A 10 4.17 -29.34 6.68
N ASN A 11 4.24 -30.39 7.51
CA ASN A 11 4.13 -31.79 7.08
C ASN A 11 5.10 -32.14 5.93
N GLY A 12 6.34 -31.67 6.00
CA GLY A 12 7.36 -31.90 5.00
C GLY A 12 7.29 -31.00 3.76
N ASN A 13 6.41 -29.99 3.72
CA ASN A 13 6.34 -29.02 2.62
C ASN A 13 7.43 -27.94 2.74
N ALA A 14 8.64 -28.25 2.29
CA ALA A 14 9.80 -27.38 2.35
C ALA A 14 9.57 -26.05 1.57
N ALA A 15 8.89 -26.10 0.43
CA ALA A 15 8.62 -24.90 -0.38
C ALA A 15 7.73 -23.89 0.37
N LYS A 16 6.74 -24.38 1.10
CA LYS A 16 5.87 -23.51 1.92
C LYS A 16 6.61 -22.94 3.13
N ALA A 17 7.46 -23.74 3.77
CA ALA A 17 8.32 -23.29 4.87
C ALA A 17 9.28 -22.18 4.41
N GLU A 18 9.90 -22.31 3.23
CA GLU A 18 10.76 -21.30 2.64
C GLU A 18 10.01 -19.98 2.37
N LYS A 19 8.81 -20.06 1.79
CA LYS A 19 7.96 -18.86 1.56
C LYS A 19 7.60 -18.16 2.87
N LEU A 20 7.34 -18.90 3.96
CA LEU A 20 7.13 -18.29 5.27
C LEU A 20 8.37 -17.57 5.78
N VAL A 21 9.55 -18.18 5.66
CA VAL A 21 10.82 -17.54 6.05
C VAL A 21 11.04 -16.25 5.26
N ASN A 22 10.78 -16.27 3.94
CA ASN A 22 10.91 -15.09 3.08
C ASN A 22 9.92 -13.99 3.48
N LEU A 23 8.68 -14.35 3.78
CA LEU A 23 7.67 -13.40 4.29
C LEU A 23 8.11 -12.77 5.62
N CYS A 24 8.58 -13.56 6.57
CA CYS A 24 9.07 -13.06 7.86
C CYS A 24 10.27 -12.11 7.68
N LYS A 25 11.23 -12.49 6.83
CA LYS A 25 12.39 -11.62 6.51
C LYS A 25 11.94 -10.31 5.88
N ALA A 26 11.08 -10.36 4.87
CA ALA A 26 10.57 -9.17 4.20
C ALA A 26 9.81 -8.24 5.17
N MET A 27 9.02 -8.80 6.08
CA MET A 27 8.34 -8.05 7.14
C MET A 27 9.32 -7.35 8.08
N LEU A 28 10.37 -8.04 8.52
CA LEU A 28 11.39 -7.45 9.40
C LEU A 28 12.18 -6.35 8.70
N ILE A 29 12.54 -6.54 7.43
CA ILE A 29 13.25 -5.55 6.61
C ILE A 29 12.36 -4.32 6.43
N TYR A 30 11.09 -4.51 6.06
CA TYR A 30 10.14 -3.41 5.94
C TYR A 30 9.97 -2.66 7.27
N GLY A 31 9.83 -3.37 8.40
CA GLY A 31 9.77 -2.76 9.74
C GLY A 31 11.01 -1.93 10.06
N GLY A 32 12.21 -2.44 9.79
CA GLY A 32 13.49 -1.75 10.04
C GLY A 32 13.69 -0.52 9.16
N THR A 33 13.34 -0.60 7.86
CA THR A 33 13.41 0.55 6.95
C THR A 33 12.37 1.63 7.32
N ALA A 34 11.17 1.23 7.72
CA ALA A 34 10.14 2.15 8.22
C ALA A 34 10.58 2.86 9.51
N GLN A 35 11.18 2.13 10.47
CA GLN A 35 11.75 2.74 11.68
C GLN A 35 12.81 3.78 11.35
N LYS A 36 13.66 3.51 10.37
CA LYS A 36 14.68 4.47 9.89
C LYS A 36 14.03 5.69 9.23
N GLN A 37 13.07 5.51 8.33
CA GLN A 37 12.34 6.58 7.65
C GLN A 37 11.62 7.51 8.63
N PHE A 38 10.95 6.94 9.64
CA PHE A 38 10.17 7.70 10.62
C PHE A 38 10.98 8.10 11.87
N LYS A 39 12.27 7.77 11.91
CA LYS A 39 13.19 8.04 13.05
C LYS A 39 12.66 7.48 14.37
N TYR A 40 12.05 6.30 14.33
CA TYR A 40 11.46 5.63 15.47
C TYR A 40 12.28 4.40 15.88
N ARG A 41 12.78 4.35 17.13
CA ARG A 41 13.55 3.23 17.70
C ARG A 41 14.68 2.75 16.79
N THR A 42 15.46 3.69 16.25
CA THR A 42 16.51 3.42 15.24
C THR A 42 17.72 2.65 15.80
N ASP A 43 17.91 2.61 17.10
CA ASP A 43 18.92 1.84 17.83
C ASP A 43 18.55 0.35 17.99
N ASP A 44 17.26 0.03 17.86
CA ASP A 44 16.72 -1.33 17.97
C ASP A 44 15.76 -1.62 16.81
N ARG A 45 16.29 -1.61 15.59
CA ARG A 45 15.50 -1.83 14.38
C ARG A 45 15.12 -3.29 14.20
N ALA A 46 13.97 -3.52 13.58
CA ALA A 46 13.43 -4.86 13.32
C ALA A 46 14.33 -5.71 12.40
N ASP A 47 15.09 -5.09 11.49
CA ASP A 47 16.02 -5.74 10.57
C ASP A 47 17.44 -5.93 11.13
N LYS A 48 17.67 -5.60 12.41
CA LYS A 48 18.97 -5.70 13.05
C LYS A 48 19.55 -7.12 12.95
N GLY A 49 20.76 -7.20 12.39
CA GLY A 49 21.46 -8.47 12.19
C GLY A 49 21.03 -9.25 10.93
N LEU A 50 20.08 -8.74 10.13
CA LEU A 50 19.76 -9.31 8.83
C LEU A 50 20.70 -8.74 7.76
N ALA A 51 21.32 -9.64 6.98
CA ALA A 51 21.99 -9.24 5.74
C ALA A 51 20.96 -9.32 4.60
N TYR A 52 20.77 -8.21 3.88
CA TYR A 52 19.87 -8.14 2.73
C TYR A 52 20.32 -7.10 1.71
N THR A 53 19.85 -7.28 0.50
CA THR A 53 19.91 -6.26 -0.58
C THR A 53 18.50 -6.13 -1.14
N LEU A 54 18.00 -4.89 -1.22
CA LEU A 54 16.71 -4.62 -1.86
C LEU A 54 16.95 -4.45 -3.35
N GLU A 55 16.45 -5.39 -4.12
CA GLU A 55 16.46 -5.32 -5.57
C GLU A 55 15.47 -4.25 -6.09
N ASP A 56 15.51 -3.98 -7.39
CA ASP A 56 14.56 -3.07 -8.00
C ASP A 56 13.15 -3.68 -8.02
N VAL A 57 12.15 -2.81 -7.91
CA VAL A 57 10.75 -3.24 -7.94
C VAL A 57 10.34 -3.61 -9.36
N GLY A 58 9.41 -4.56 -9.48
CA GLY A 58 8.77 -4.89 -10.75
C GLY A 58 7.76 -3.84 -11.20
N ALA A 59 6.93 -4.21 -12.17
CA ALA A 59 5.86 -3.32 -12.64
C ALA A 59 4.90 -2.96 -11.50
N LEU A 60 4.58 -1.67 -11.41
CA LEU A 60 3.65 -1.11 -10.43
C LEU A 60 2.36 -0.67 -11.11
N GLY A 61 1.23 -0.95 -10.46
CA GLY A 61 -0.07 -0.44 -10.90
C GLY A 61 -0.18 1.07 -10.65
N THR A 62 -1.10 1.69 -11.37
CA THR A 62 -1.41 3.13 -11.28
C THR A 62 -2.88 3.33 -10.97
N THR A 63 -3.20 4.43 -10.29
CA THR A 63 -4.58 4.87 -10.13
C THR A 63 -5.05 5.52 -11.42
N THR A 64 -6.21 5.08 -11.94
CA THR A 64 -6.75 5.57 -13.21
C THR A 64 -8.16 6.12 -13.04
N PHE A 65 -8.40 7.27 -13.67
CA PHE A 65 -9.69 7.97 -13.67
C PHE A 65 -10.26 7.99 -15.09
N PRO A 66 -11.58 7.85 -15.26
CA PRO A 66 -12.20 8.01 -16.56
C PRO A 66 -12.13 9.46 -17.05
N GLU A 67 -12.24 9.64 -18.36
CA GLU A 67 -12.35 10.97 -18.97
C GLU A 67 -13.56 11.72 -18.40
N GLY A 68 -13.41 13.01 -18.13
CA GLY A 68 -14.47 13.83 -17.55
C GLY A 68 -14.78 13.60 -16.07
N PHE A 69 -13.98 12.78 -15.36
CA PHE A 69 -14.17 12.47 -13.94
C PHE A 69 -14.31 13.72 -13.07
N ALA A 70 -13.39 14.68 -13.22
CA ALA A 70 -13.38 15.88 -12.38
C ALA A 70 -14.64 16.72 -12.58
N GLU A 71 -15.09 16.88 -13.83
CA GLU A 71 -16.32 17.58 -14.14
C GLU A 71 -17.56 16.83 -13.62
N ALA A 72 -17.62 15.52 -13.80
CA ALA A 72 -18.76 14.70 -13.36
C ALA A 72 -18.91 14.71 -11.84
N CYS A 73 -17.80 14.55 -11.09
CA CYS A 73 -17.81 14.37 -9.64
C CYS A 73 -17.63 15.68 -8.84
N GLY A 74 -17.21 16.78 -9.48
CA GLY A 74 -16.92 18.05 -8.79
C GLY A 74 -15.68 18.02 -7.91
N ILE A 75 -14.78 17.07 -8.16
CA ILE A 75 -13.51 16.89 -7.46
C ILE A 75 -12.40 16.51 -8.45
N GLU A 76 -11.20 17.01 -8.22
CA GLU A 76 -10.02 16.75 -9.06
C GLU A 76 -8.95 16.05 -8.24
N PHE A 77 -8.42 14.94 -8.75
CA PHE A 77 -7.37 14.18 -8.08
C PHE A 77 -6.08 15.00 -7.99
N TRP A 78 -5.50 15.05 -6.79
CA TRP A 78 -4.24 15.75 -6.55
C TRP A 78 -3.09 14.80 -6.30
N LYS A 79 -3.24 13.88 -5.34
CA LYS A 79 -2.21 12.90 -4.97
C LYS A 79 -2.79 11.72 -4.22
N SER A 80 -1.98 10.69 -4.06
CA SER A 80 -2.23 9.61 -3.12
C SER A 80 -1.20 9.57 -1.99
N SER A 81 -1.53 8.88 -0.91
CA SER A 81 -0.61 8.50 0.15
C SER A 81 -0.93 7.12 0.70
N LEU A 82 0.09 6.44 1.16
CA LEU A 82 -0.05 5.19 1.90
C LEU A 82 0.26 5.48 3.37
N MET A 83 -0.73 5.24 4.24
CA MET A 83 -0.59 5.39 5.68
C MET A 83 -0.22 4.05 6.28
N LEU A 84 0.84 4.05 7.08
CA LEU A 84 1.47 2.87 7.66
C LEU A 84 1.44 3.03 9.19
N GLU A 85 0.23 3.06 9.72
CA GLU A 85 -0.02 3.18 11.16
C GLU A 85 -0.32 1.79 11.77
N SER A 86 -1.27 1.70 12.69
CA SER A 86 -1.74 0.41 13.23
C SER A 86 -2.37 -0.49 12.16
N GLU A 87 -2.87 0.12 11.11
CA GLU A 87 -3.40 -0.53 9.91
C GLU A 87 -2.92 0.22 8.66
N THR A 88 -2.76 -0.51 7.56
CA THR A 88 -2.39 0.08 6.28
C THR A 88 -3.63 0.65 5.59
N SER A 89 -3.57 1.92 5.17
CA SER A 89 -4.62 2.54 4.37
C SER A 89 -4.06 3.32 3.20
N TYR A 90 -4.76 3.27 2.07
CA TYR A 90 -4.47 4.07 0.87
C TYR A 90 -5.44 5.22 0.78
N ARG A 91 -4.92 6.45 0.78
CA ARG A 91 -5.70 7.69 0.72
C ARG A 91 -5.52 8.36 -0.63
N MET A 92 -6.62 8.73 -1.25
CA MET A 92 -6.68 9.54 -2.46
C MET A 92 -7.17 10.93 -2.10
N TYR A 93 -6.37 11.95 -2.38
CA TYR A 93 -6.65 13.34 -2.07
C TYR A 93 -7.17 14.08 -3.30
N PHE A 94 -8.18 14.91 -3.08
CA PHE A 94 -8.84 15.67 -4.13
C PHE A 94 -8.99 17.14 -3.72
N SER A 95 -8.85 18.05 -4.69
CA SER A 95 -9.37 19.40 -4.60
C SER A 95 -10.85 19.40 -4.95
N VAL A 96 -11.64 20.24 -4.27
CA VAL A 96 -13.07 20.37 -4.55
C VAL A 96 -13.25 21.48 -5.59
N THR A 97 -13.84 21.15 -6.73
CA THR A 97 -14.11 22.08 -7.84
C THR A 97 -15.59 22.50 -7.89
N ASP A 98 -16.49 21.66 -7.37
CA ASP A 98 -17.92 21.93 -7.26
C ASP A 98 -18.50 21.29 -5.99
N GLN A 99 -18.78 22.12 -4.97
CA GLN A 99 -19.31 21.67 -3.69
C GLN A 99 -20.70 21.03 -3.81
N THR A 100 -21.55 21.51 -4.72
CA THR A 100 -22.90 20.98 -4.90
C THR A 100 -22.87 19.55 -5.44
N LYS A 101 -21.94 19.27 -6.37
CA LYS A 101 -21.74 17.91 -6.88
C LYS A 101 -21.18 17.01 -5.79
N LEU A 102 -20.19 17.48 -5.03
CA LEU A 102 -19.61 16.70 -3.92
C LEU A 102 -20.65 16.34 -2.86
N ASP A 103 -21.55 17.27 -2.50
CA ASP A 103 -22.59 17.02 -1.48
C ASP A 103 -23.60 15.93 -1.89
N ASN A 104 -23.74 15.68 -3.18
CA ASN A 104 -24.58 14.63 -3.77
C ASN A 104 -23.81 13.39 -4.22
N LEU A 105 -22.46 13.40 -4.08
CA LEU A 105 -21.63 12.32 -4.56
C LEU A 105 -21.62 11.15 -3.58
N THR A 106 -21.99 9.98 -4.06
CA THR A 106 -21.84 8.72 -3.32
C THR A 106 -20.61 7.99 -3.83
N VAL A 107 -19.68 7.66 -2.92
CA VAL A 107 -18.48 6.88 -3.25
C VAL A 107 -18.55 5.52 -2.59
N LYS A 108 -18.25 4.46 -3.34
CA LYS A 108 -18.29 3.09 -2.84
C LYS A 108 -17.05 2.29 -3.22
N LEU A 109 -16.66 1.39 -2.34
CA LEU A 109 -15.73 0.28 -2.57
C LEU A 109 -16.53 -1.03 -2.45
N GLY A 110 -16.87 -1.64 -3.57
CA GLY A 110 -17.83 -2.74 -3.59
C GLY A 110 -19.20 -2.31 -3.03
N ASN A 111 -19.62 -2.93 -1.93
CA ASN A 111 -20.88 -2.59 -1.24
C ASN A 111 -20.72 -1.56 -0.12
N GLU A 112 -19.50 -1.21 0.25
CA GLU A 112 -19.19 -0.27 1.31
C GLU A 112 -19.26 1.17 0.79
N THR A 113 -20.00 2.05 1.49
CA THR A 113 -20.01 3.48 1.19
C THR A 113 -18.88 4.17 1.94
N LEU A 114 -18.02 4.87 1.21
CA LEU A 114 -16.91 5.62 1.76
C LEU A 114 -17.33 7.08 1.99
N SER A 115 -16.98 7.61 3.17
CA SER A 115 -17.10 9.03 3.48
C SER A 115 -15.75 9.71 3.30
N TYR A 116 -15.77 10.95 2.81
CA TYR A 116 -14.55 11.73 2.74
C TYR A 116 -14.19 12.35 4.10
N THR A 117 -12.89 12.62 4.27
CA THR A 117 -12.37 13.40 5.39
C THR A 117 -11.76 14.69 4.85
N LYS A 118 -12.00 15.82 5.54
CA LYS A 118 -11.39 17.12 5.20
C LYS A 118 -9.95 17.17 5.71
N SER A 119 -9.04 17.68 4.88
CA SER A 119 -7.62 17.86 5.17
C SER A 119 -7.13 19.19 4.59
N GLY A 120 -7.25 20.26 5.37
CA GLY A 120 -6.99 21.62 4.90
C GLY A 120 -7.93 22.01 3.75
N ASN A 121 -7.34 22.36 2.61
CA ASN A 121 -8.06 22.73 1.38
C ASN A 121 -8.47 21.53 0.52
N TYR A 122 -8.21 20.30 0.98
CA TYR A 122 -8.46 19.06 0.26
C TYR A 122 -9.43 18.18 1.03
N ILE A 123 -9.98 17.22 0.33
CA ILE A 123 -10.65 16.06 0.92
C ILE A 123 -9.88 14.80 0.55
N TYR A 124 -10.07 13.72 1.31
CA TYR A 124 -9.59 12.41 0.89
C TYR A 124 -10.60 11.31 1.18
N TYR A 125 -10.59 10.29 0.33
CA TYR A 125 -11.22 8.99 0.57
C TYR A 125 -10.13 7.99 0.95
N SER A 126 -10.45 7.08 1.88
CA SER A 126 -9.51 6.08 2.38
C SER A 126 -10.02 4.67 2.12
N ILE A 127 -9.16 3.83 1.54
CA ILE A 127 -9.30 2.38 1.55
C ILE A 127 -8.49 1.90 2.74
N SER A 128 -9.16 1.35 3.76
CA SER A 128 -8.54 0.98 5.05
C SER A 128 -8.38 -0.53 5.19
N ASN A 129 -7.61 -0.96 6.19
CA ASN A 129 -7.38 -2.38 6.51
C ASN A 129 -6.78 -3.18 5.35
N ILE A 130 -5.87 -2.60 4.58
CA ILE A 130 -5.23 -3.26 3.44
C ILE A 130 -4.22 -4.30 3.95
N PRO A 131 -4.46 -5.61 3.79
CA PRO A 131 -3.47 -6.62 4.17
C PRO A 131 -2.27 -6.58 3.22
N ALA A 132 -1.09 -6.99 3.70
CA ALA A 132 0.16 -6.94 2.94
C ALA A 132 0.04 -7.51 1.51
N LYS A 133 -0.61 -8.66 1.37
CA LYS A 133 -0.82 -9.32 0.06
C LYS A 133 -1.72 -8.54 -0.92
N MET A 134 -2.41 -7.50 -0.44
CA MET A 134 -3.35 -6.70 -1.24
C MET A 134 -2.83 -5.29 -1.53
N ILE A 135 -1.65 -4.90 -1.02
CA ILE A 135 -1.11 -3.54 -1.22
C ILE A 135 -0.92 -3.21 -2.70
N LEU A 136 -0.49 -4.19 -3.50
CA LEU A 136 -0.26 -4.03 -4.94
C LEU A 136 -1.48 -4.36 -5.81
N SER A 137 -2.64 -4.61 -5.20
CA SER A 137 -3.87 -4.96 -5.92
C SER A 137 -4.60 -3.74 -6.42
N ASP A 138 -5.38 -3.93 -7.49
CA ASP A 138 -6.34 -2.94 -7.95
C ASP A 138 -7.59 -2.94 -7.06
N TYR A 139 -8.05 -1.75 -6.71
CA TYR A 139 -9.31 -1.51 -6.02
C TYR A 139 -10.26 -0.74 -6.93
N THR A 140 -11.41 -1.32 -7.21
CA THR A 140 -12.43 -0.66 -8.01
C THR A 140 -13.36 0.15 -7.11
N LEU A 141 -13.35 1.48 -7.28
CA LEU A 141 -14.27 2.39 -6.61
C LEU A 141 -15.28 2.95 -7.60
N THR A 142 -16.49 3.23 -7.12
CA THR A 142 -17.48 4.01 -7.87
C THR A 142 -17.67 5.37 -7.21
N PHE A 143 -17.61 6.42 -8.02
CA PHE A 143 -17.88 7.81 -7.65
C PHE A 143 -19.14 8.23 -8.42
N GLY A 144 -20.33 8.06 -7.81
CA GLY A 144 -21.58 8.11 -8.56
C GLY A 144 -21.58 7.07 -9.68
N ASP A 145 -21.67 7.53 -10.93
CA ASP A 145 -21.64 6.67 -12.13
C ASP A 145 -20.21 6.46 -12.68
N GLN A 146 -19.21 7.08 -12.11
CA GLN A 146 -17.82 7.00 -12.55
C GLN A 146 -17.09 5.85 -11.87
N THR A 147 -16.36 5.04 -12.66
CA THR A 147 -15.52 3.95 -12.11
C THR A 147 -14.06 4.35 -12.11
N VAL A 148 -13.43 4.24 -10.94
CA VAL A 148 -12.02 4.55 -10.71
C VAL A 148 -11.30 3.26 -10.30
N THR A 149 -10.15 3.00 -10.90
CA THR A 149 -9.24 1.96 -10.42
C THR A 149 -8.15 2.61 -9.59
N ALA A 150 -8.10 2.27 -8.31
CA ALA A 150 -7.09 2.75 -7.37
C ALA A 150 -6.04 1.67 -7.11
N ASN A 151 -4.75 2.02 -7.16
CA ASN A 151 -3.64 1.11 -6.88
C ASN A 151 -2.53 1.82 -6.10
N ALA A 152 -2.15 1.26 -4.96
CA ALA A 152 -1.11 1.83 -4.10
C ALA A 152 0.31 1.74 -4.72
N GLY A 153 0.49 0.99 -5.79
CA GLY A 153 1.72 0.98 -6.60
C GLY A 153 2.09 2.37 -7.11
N GLU A 154 1.08 3.22 -7.40
CA GLU A 154 1.32 4.63 -7.76
C GLU A 154 2.10 5.39 -6.67
N TYR A 155 1.73 5.22 -5.40
CA TYR A 155 2.46 5.83 -4.29
C TYR A 155 3.89 5.29 -4.20
N ILE A 156 4.08 3.97 -4.35
CA ILE A 156 5.41 3.33 -4.34
C ILE A 156 6.26 3.90 -5.49
N ALA A 157 5.72 3.97 -6.71
CA ALA A 157 6.42 4.55 -7.86
C ALA A 157 6.84 6.00 -7.60
N LYS A 158 5.95 6.81 -7.04
CA LYS A 158 6.24 8.20 -6.70
C LYS A 158 7.29 8.33 -5.60
N ALA A 159 7.24 7.47 -4.56
CA ALA A 159 8.24 7.43 -3.51
C ALA A 159 9.63 7.07 -4.05
N LEU A 160 9.72 6.15 -5.01
CA LEU A 160 10.95 5.76 -5.68
C LEU A 160 11.52 6.86 -6.58
N ASP A 161 10.66 7.65 -7.21
CA ASP A 161 11.06 8.75 -8.09
C ASP A 161 11.65 9.93 -7.30
N ILE A 162 10.84 10.52 -6.42
CA ILE A 162 11.17 11.81 -5.77
C ILE A 162 11.40 11.71 -4.25
N GLY A 163 11.30 10.53 -3.65
CA GLY A 163 11.50 10.34 -2.21
C GLY A 163 12.96 10.53 -1.76
N SER A 164 13.15 10.77 -0.45
CA SER A 164 14.46 10.66 0.17
C SER A 164 15.00 9.23 0.08
N ASP A 165 16.30 9.03 0.29
CA ASP A 165 16.90 7.69 0.24
C ASP A 165 16.23 6.72 1.22
N ASP A 166 15.91 7.18 2.43
CA ASP A 166 15.20 6.38 3.44
C ASP A 166 13.78 6.02 2.99
N LEU A 167 13.07 6.95 2.33
CA LEU A 167 11.74 6.68 1.79
C LEU A 167 11.80 5.71 0.60
N LYS A 168 12.79 5.84 -0.28
CA LYS A 168 13.03 4.91 -1.39
C LYS A 168 13.31 3.50 -0.89
N GLU A 169 14.17 3.37 0.13
CA GLU A 169 14.46 2.09 0.77
C GLU A 169 13.20 1.47 1.40
N THR A 170 12.40 2.27 2.12
CA THR A 170 11.14 1.81 2.70
C THR A 170 10.11 1.40 1.64
N ALA A 171 10.01 2.14 0.54
CA ALA A 171 9.11 1.82 -0.57
C ALA A 171 9.50 0.49 -1.26
N LYS A 172 10.80 0.25 -1.49
CA LYS A 172 11.30 -1.05 -1.99
C LYS A 172 10.97 -2.18 -1.01
N ALA A 173 11.24 -1.99 0.28
CA ALA A 173 10.98 -2.99 1.31
C ALA A 173 9.47 -3.32 1.41
N LEU A 174 8.59 -2.32 1.29
CA LEU A 174 7.14 -2.52 1.26
C LEU A 174 6.69 -3.33 0.05
N TYR A 175 7.24 -3.05 -1.14
CA TYR A 175 7.00 -3.84 -2.35
C TYR A 175 7.36 -5.31 -2.12
N TRP A 176 8.57 -5.57 -1.61
CA TRP A 176 9.05 -6.93 -1.33
C TRP A 176 8.23 -7.65 -0.25
N TYR A 177 7.80 -6.92 0.78
CA TYR A 177 6.90 -7.48 1.80
C TYR A 177 5.55 -7.87 1.20
N SER A 178 4.97 -7.02 0.34
CA SER A 178 3.73 -7.36 -0.36
C SER A 178 3.88 -8.57 -1.28
N THR A 179 4.97 -8.62 -2.07
CA THR A 179 5.25 -9.73 -2.98
C THR A 179 5.43 -11.05 -2.23
N ALA A 180 6.21 -11.05 -1.15
CA ALA A 180 6.39 -12.25 -0.32
C ALA A 180 5.07 -12.71 0.33
N ALA A 181 4.20 -11.77 0.72
CA ALA A 181 2.88 -12.10 1.23
C ALA A 181 1.99 -12.73 0.13
N ILE A 182 2.00 -12.20 -1.08
CA ILE A 182 1.29 -12.79 -2.22
C ILE A 182 1.76 -14.23 -2.46
N GLU A 183 3.06 -14.46 -2.53
CA GLU A 183 3.65 -15.78 -2.78
C GLU A 183 3.30 -16.80 -1.68
N TYR A 184 3.36 -16.38 -0.43
CA TYR A 184 3.03 -17.25 0.70
C TYR A 184 1.55 -17.63 0.73
N PHE A 185 0.64 -16.67 0.54
CA PHE A 185 -0.80 -16.91 0.59
C PHE A 185 -1.38 -17.56 -0.67
N ALA A 186 -0.65 -17.60 -1.77
CA ALA A 186 -1.01 -18.32 -2.99
C ALA A 186 -0.64 -19.82 -2.96
N SER A 187 0.08 -20.27 -1.93
CA SER A 187 0.63 -21.64 -1.81
C SER A 187 -0.20 -22.53 -0.91
#